data_99b326c1b9621397be0dbe8c533abd41
#
_entry.id   99b326c1b9621397be0dbe8c533abd41
#
_cell.length_a   1.000
_cell.length_b   1.000
_cell.length_c   1.000
_cell.angle_alpha   90.00
_cell.angle_beta   90.00
_cell.angle_gamma   90.00
#
_symmetry.space_group_name_H-M   'P 1'
#
loop_
_entity.id
_entity.type
_entity.pdbx_description
1 polymer ?
#
loop_
_entity_poly.entity_id
_entity_poly.type
_entity_poly.pdbx_seq_one_letter_code
_entity_poly.pdbx_strand_id
1 'polypeptide(L)'
;MPILLLAASLSACSSEASDTSASASCTPADLKTVEANTLTIATGEPAFPPWVEDDAPESGKGFEAAVAYAVAKQLGYTNDQVKWVRTTFDGAIAPGPKGFDFNIQQYSITDEREQVVDFSSAYYKSNQAIVTFKGSKIASVKSIADLVAAKAKLGAAVASTSLDAVESVLGLKASVFNDNAAAVAALKNKQIDGIVVDLPTAFYLSAVEVENGLIAGQFRNVDGADKGAGLLLANESPITACVTSAVDALRDNGELAAIETQWLTASAGAPVLE
;
A
#
# COMPACT_ATOMS: atom_id res chain seq x y z
N MET A 1 46.71 4.00 76.86
CA MET A 1 46.66 4.65 75.55
C MET A 1 45.83 3.78 74.62
N PRO A 2 44.64 4.14 74.33
CA PRO A 2 43.80 3.40 73.32
C PRO A 2 43.94 4.14 71.99
N ILE A 3 44.15 3.38 70.93
CA ILE A 3 44.25 3.80 69.54
C ILE A 3 42.82 3.81 69.00
N LEU A 4 42.38 5.00 68.52
CA LEU A 4 41.06 5.20 67.87
C LEU A 4 41.21 4.86 66.37
N LEU A 5 40.50 3.81 65.91
CA LEU A 5 40.34 3.48 64.51
C LEU A 5 39.15 4.26 63.92
N LEU A 6 39.46 5.14 62.96
CA LEU A 6 38.48 5.90 62.21
C LEU A 6 38.05 5.07 60.97
N ALA A 7 36.84 4.57 60.94
CA ALA A 7 36.28 3.90 59.78
C ALA A 7 35.65 4.93 58.83
N ALA A 8 36.23 5.11 57.63
CA ALA A 8 35.69 5.92 56.56
C ALA A 8 34.71 5.07 55.72
N SER A 9 33.44 5.37 55.78
CA SER A 9 32.40 4.81 54.94
C SER A 9 32.39 5.53 53.58
N LEU A 10 32.82 4.84 52.52
CA LEU A 10 32.60 5.28 51.14
C LEU A 10 31.16 4.94 50.75
N SER A 11 30.31 5.96 50.64
CA SER A 11 29.01 5.86 49.98
C SER A 11 29.26 5.90 48.47
N ALA A 12 29.16 4.76 47.80
CA ALA A 12 29.07 4.67 46.35
C ALA A 12 27.65 5.12 45.91
N CYS A 13 27.53 6.31 45.35
CA CYS A 13 26.37 6.72 44.59
C CYS A 13 26.37 5.95 43.26
N SER A 14 25.59 4.87 43.20
CA SER A 14 25.20 4.26 41.92
C SER A 14 24.21 5.21 41.24
N SER A 15 24.66 5.96 40.27
CA SER A 15 23.76 6.63 39.34
C SER A 15 23.21 5.58 38.36
N GLU A 16 22.02 5.10 38.63
CA GLU A 16 21.21 4.42 37.61
C GLU A 16 20.98 5.44 36.50
N ALA A 17 21.69 5.28 35.38
CA ALA A 17 21.31 5.91 34.14
C ALA A 17 20.00 5.27 33.69
N SER A 18 18.89 5.93 34.00
CA SER A 18 17.62 5.66 33.35
C SER A 18 17.81 6.02 31.88
N ASP A 19 18.00 4.99 31.04
CA ASP A 19 17.79 5.10 29.60
C ASP A 19 16.29 5.38 29.37
N THR A 20 15.91 6.61 29.55
CA THR A 20 14.71 7.16 28.94
C THR A 20 15.04 7.29 27.47
N SER A 21 14.73 6.24 26.68
CA SER A 21 14.55 6.39 25.25
C SER A 21 13.47 7.47 25.09
N ALA A 22 13.90 8.68 24.77
CA ALA A 22 12.98 9.77 24.44
C ALA A 22 12.14 9.27 23.26
N SER A 23 10.87 9.02 23.50
CA SER A 23 9.90 8.79 22.42
C SER A 23 10.04 9.97 21.47
N ALA A 24 10.51 9.70 20.25
CA ALA A 24 10.65 10.74 19.25
C ALA A 24 9.28 11.42 19.09
N SER A 25 9.26 12.75 19.25
CA SER A 25 8.05 13.54 19.04
C SER A 25 7.67 13.46 17.56
N CYS A 26 6.42 13.10 17.26
CA CYS A 26 5.91 12.94 15.90
C CYS A 26 5.10 14.17 15.47
N THR A 27 5.55 15.37 15.82
CA THR A 27 4.89 16.63 15.39
C THR A 27 5.53 17.22 14.14
N PRO A 28 4.83 18.05 13.36
CA PRO A 28 5.37 18.66 12.14
C PRO A 28 6.70 19.40 12.35
N ALA A 29 6.93 19.97 13.53
CA ALA A 29 8.17 20.68 13.85
C ALA A 29 9.37 19.74 14.09
N ASP A 30 9.13 18.50 14.49
CA ASP A 30 10.15 17.52 14.86
C ASP A 30 10.44 16.51 13.74
N LEU A 31 9.46 16.32 12.83
CA LEU A 31 9.60 15.40 11.71
C LEU A 31 10.55 15.93 10.65
N LYS A 32 11.48 15.08 10.24
CA LYS A 32 12.45 15.38 9.16
C LYS A 32 11.83 15.03 7.81
N THR A 33 10.89 15.85 7.35
CA THR A 33 10.23 15.73 6.05
C THR A 33 11.09 16.30 4.93
N VAL A 34 10.77 15.95 3.67
CA VAL A 34 11.43 16.45 2.45
C VAL A 34 11.39 17.98 2.39
N GLU A 35 10.29 18.57 2.78
CA GLU A 35 10.10 20.01 2.88
C GLU A 35 9.65 20.36 4.32
N ALA A 36 10.36 21.25 4.99
CA ALA A 36 10.07 21.57 6.39
C ALA A 36 8.62 22.06 6.59
N ASN A 37 7.96 21.52 7.61
CA ASN A 37 6.54 21.80 7.94
C ASN A 37 5.54 21.45 6.83
N THR A 38 5.95 20.65 5.85
CA THR A 38 5.10 20.15 4.77
C THR A 38 5.19 18.64 4.73
N LEU A 39 4.07 17.96 4.58
CA LEU A 39 4.03 16.51 4.36
C LEU A 39 3.84 16.26 2.86
N THR A 40 4.90 15.84 2.19
CA THR A 40 4.87 15.52 0.76
C THR A 40 4.45 14.08 0.56
N ILE A 41 3.24 13.87 0.06
CA ILE A 41 2.65 12.56 -0.19
C ILE A 41 2.69 12.25 -1.68
N ALA A 42 3.10 11.04 -2.04
CA ALA A 42 3.10 10.59 -3.42
C ALA A 42 1.95 9.60 -3.70
N THR A 43 1.48 9.58 -4.94
CA THR A 43 0.59 8.55 -5.48
C THR A 43 0.84 8.36 -6.98
N GLY A 44 0.16 7.42 -7.61
CA GLY A 44 0.29 7.14 -9.05
C GLY A 44 -0.32 8.20 -9.96
N GLU A 45 -0.03 8.07 -11.26
CA GLU A 45 -0.63 8.86 -12.32
C GLU A 45 -0.92 7.95 -13.53
N PRO A 46 -2.20 7.71 -13.88
CA PRO A 46 -3.39 8.15 -13.15
C PRO A 46 -3.61 7.33 -11.86
N ALA A 47 -4.23 7.97 -10.87
CA ALA A 47 -4.79 7.29 -9.71
C ALA A 47 -6.27 7.00 -9.94
N PHE A 48 -6.70 5.75 -9.68
CA PHE A 48 -8.05 5.29 -10.00
C PHE A 48 -8.98 5.23 -8.78
N PRO A 49 -10.29 5.44 -8.98
CA PRO A 49 -11.27 5.02 -8.01
C PRO A 49 -11.20 3.50 -7.76
N PRO A 50 -11.56 3.04 -6.56
CA PRO A 50 -12.04 3.79 -5.40
C PRO A 50 -10.90 4.35 -4.52
N TRP A 51 -9.66 4.26 -4.96
CA TRP A 51 -8.47 4.71 -4.22
C TRP A 51 -8.36 6.23 -4.17
N VAL A 52 -8.50 6.84 -5.33
CA VAL A 52 -8.54 8.30 -5.51
C VAL A 52 -9.64 8.64 -6.52
N GLU A 53 -10.57 9.51 -6.14
CA GLU A 53 -11.63 9.97 -7.04
C GLU A 53 -11.11 11.02 -8.02
N ASP A 54 -11.57 10.97 -9.26
CA ASP A 54 -11.29 11.94 -10.32
C ASP A 54 -9.79 12.21 -10.59
N ASP A 55 -8.90 11.26 -10.23
CA ASP A 55 -7.45 11.45 -10.28
C ASP A 55 -6.97 12.71 -9.52
N ALA A 56 -7.69 13.08 -8.45
CA ALA A 56 -7.48 14.30 -7.66
C ALA A 56 -7.25 13.98 -6.16
N PRO A 57 -6.05 13.48 -5.78
CA PRO A 57 -5.76 13.09 -4.41
C PRO A 57 -5.87 14.24 -3.40
N GLU A 58 -5.62 15.48 -3.84
CA GLU A 58 -5.79 16.70 -3.05
C GLU A 58 -7.23 16.95 -2.60
N SER A 59 -8.21 16.33 -3.25
CA SER A 59 -9.61 16.39 -2.86
C SER A 59 -9.92 15.65 -1.55
N GLY A 60 -9.03 14.75 -1.11
CA GLY A 60 -9.25 13.83 0.01
C GLY A 60 -10.34 12.79 -0.25
N LYS A 61 -10.81 12.66 -1.50
CA LYS A 61 -11.84 11.70 -1.89
C LYS A 61 -11.23 10.43 -2.47
N GLY A 62 -11.79 9.29 -2.06
CA GLY A 62 -11.27 7.96 -2.32
C GLY A 62 -10.57 7.38 -1.10
N PHE A 63 -10.46 6.05 -1.07
CA PHE A 63 -9.95 5.34 0.12
C PHE A 63 -8.55 5.78 0.51
N GLU A 64 -7.60 5.76 -0.41
CA GLU A 64 -6.21 6.12 -0.12
C GLU A 64 -6.00 7.61 0.11
N ALA A 65 -6.71 8.47 -0.63
CA ALA A 65 -6.69 9.90 -0.37
C ALA A 65 -7.19 10.22 1.05
N ALA A 66 -8.28 9.57 1.49
CA ALA A 66 -8.81 9.73 2.84
C ALA A 66 -7.85 9.20 3.92
N VAL A 67 -7.23 8.02 3.70
CA VAL A 67 -6.22 7.46 4.61
C VAL A 67 -5.02 8.40 4.73
N ALA A 68 -4.53 8.94 3.61
CA ALA A 68 -3.39 9.85 3.60
C ALA A 68 -3.64 11.12 4.44
N TYR A 69 -4.81 11.73 4.30
CA TYR A 69 -5.19 12.89 5.13
C TYR A 69 -5.43 12.53 6.60
N ALA A 70 -5.96 11.33 6.89
CA ALA A 70 -6.10 10.85 8.25
C ALA A 70 -4.73 10.66 8.93
N VAL A 71 -3.74 10.08 8.21
CA VAL A 71 -2.35 9.96 8.68
C VAL A 71 -1.73 11.34 8.88
N ALA A 72 -1.88 12.26 7.93
CA ALA A 72 -1.39 13.64 8.06
C ALA A 72 -1.94 14.31 9.33
N LYS A 73 -3.23 14.18 9.59
CA LYS A 73 -3.89 14.70 10.81
C LYS A 73 -3.35 14.07 12.09
N GLN A 74 -3.10 12.74 12.11
CA GLN A 74 -2.49 12.06 13.27
C GLN A 74 -1.08 12.57 13.56
N LEU A 75 -0.33 12.94 12.51
CA LEU A 75 1.00 13.56 12.62
C LEU A 75 0.93 15.06 12.93
N GLY A 76 -0.28 15.65 13.08
CA GLY A 76 -0.49 17.04 13.43
C GLY A 76 -0.44 18.03 12.26
N TYR A 77 -0.40 17.56 11.01
CA TYR A 77 -0.48 18.41 9.83
C TYR A 77 -1.92 18.84 9.53
N THR A 78 -2.09 20.06 9.05
CA THR A 78 -3.34 20.55 8.47
C THR A 78 -3.39 20.20 6.98
N ASN A 79 -4.56 20.23 6.35
CA ASN A 79 -4.70 19.85 4.93
C ASN A 79 -3.89 20.75 3.99
N ASP A 80 -3.71 22.02 4.31
CA ASP A 80 -2.90 22.99 3.56
C ASP A 80 -1.39 22.76 3.69
N GLN A 81 -0.96 21.95 4.65
CA GLN A 81 0.42 21.49 4.80
C GLN A 81 0.70 20.19 4.06
N VAL A 82 -0.30 19.58 3.40
CA VAL A 82 -0.14 18.39 2.57
C VAL A 82 0.12 18.79 1.12
N LYS A 83 1.20 18.27 0.56
CA LYS A 83 1.58 18.45 -0.85
C LYS A 83 1.57 17.11 -1.56
N TRP A 84 0.88 17.03 -2.68
CA TRP A 84 0.85 15.82 -3.49
C TRP A 84 1.86 15.87 -4.63
N VAL A 85 2.52 14.74 -4.89
CA VAL A 85 3.39 14.51 -6.05
C VAL A 85 3.03 13.20 -6.74
N ARG A 86 3.41 13.05 -8.01
CA ARG A 86 3.10 11.85 -8.79
C ARG A 86 4.36 11.04 -9.04
N THR A 87 4.22 9.71 -9.00
CA THR A 87 5.31 8.76 -9.27
C THR A 87 4.81 7.61 -10.13
N THR A 88 5.72 6.95 -10.84
CA THR A 88 5.41 5.63 -11.36
C THR A 88 5.46 4.59 -10.24
N PHE A 89 4.72 3.50 -10.38
CA PHE A 89 4.65 2.45 -9.35
C PHE A 89 6.02 1.82 -9.06
N ASP A 90 6.71 1.38 -10.10
CA ASP A 90 8.04 0.78 -10.04
C ASP A 90 9.12 1.77 -9.59
N GLY A 91 9.04 3.03 -10.05
CA GLY A 91 9.97 4.09 -9.66
C GLY A 91 9.93 4.42 -8.17
N ALA A 92 8.76 4.31 -7.53
CA ALA A 92 8.64 4.50 -6.10
C ALA A 92 9.30 3.35 -5.30
N ILE A 93 9.26 2.12 -5.81
CA ILE A 93 9.91 0.95 -5.18
C ILE A 93 11.42 0.96 -5.41
N ALA A 94 11.91 1.52 -6.54
CA ALA A 94 13.33 1.52 -6.87
C ALA A 94 14.18 2.06 -5.72
N PRO A 95 15.37 1.48 -5.42
CA PRO A 95 16.23 1.96 -4.35
C PRO A 95 16.70 3.40 -4.58
N GLY A 96 16.99 4.13 -3.49
CA GLY A 96 17.56 5.48 -3.53
C GLY A 96 16.66 6.56 -2.90
N PRO A 97 17.09 7.82 -2.96
CA PRO A 97 16.38 8.94 -2.36
C PRO A 97 14.99 9.13 -2.97
N LYS A 98 14.03 9.53 -2.15
CA LYS A 98 12.64 9.81 -2.56
C LYS A 98 12.36 11.31 -2.51
N GLY A 99 11.58 11.80 -3.48
CA GLY A 99 11.06 13.17 -3.49
C GLY A 99 9.74 13.31 -2.72
N PHE A 100 9.44 12.39 -1.80
CA PHE A 100 8.23 12.34 -0.99
C PHE A 100 8.54 11.80 0.41
N ASP A 101 7.68 12.11 1.35
CA ASP A 101 7.77 11.60 2.72
C ASP A 101 7.20 10.18 2.83
N PHE A 102 6.04 9.93 2.22
CA PHE A 102 5.55 8.60 1.95
C PHE A 102 4.74 8.55 0.65
N ASN A 103 4.59 7.35 0.10
CA ASN A 103 3.77 7.07 -1.07
C ASN A 103 2.64 6.11 -0.69
N ILE A 104 1.44 6.36 -1.24
CA ILE A 104 0.26 5.54 -1.05
C ILE A 104 -0.33 5.17 -2.41
N GLN A 105 -0.15 3.90 -2.80
CA GLN A 105 -0.58 3.36 -4.10
C GLN A 105 -0.62 1.83 -4.05
N GLN A 106 -1.39 1.27 -3.15
CA GLN A 106 -1.60 -0.18 -2.97
C GLN A 106 -0.29 -1.00 -2.89
N TYR A 107 0.77 -0.44 -2.30
CA TYR A 107 2.05 -1.15 -2.18
C TYR A 107 1.95 -2.28 -1.18
N SER A 108 1.85 -3.53 -1.65
CA SER A 108 1.96 -4.70 -0.77
C SER A 108 3.32 -4.74 -0.10
N ILE A 109 3.32 -4.93 1.20
CA ILE A 109 4.54 -5.14 1.99
C ILE A 109 5.07 -6.53 1.69
N THR A 110 6.27 -6.63 1.12
CA THR A 110 6.94 -7.91 0.83
C THR A 110 8.38 -7.87 1.36
N ASP A 111 8.92 -9.03 1.72
CA ASP A 111 10.31 -9.15 2.22
C ASP A 111 11.33 -8.61 1.20
N GLU A 112 11.04 -8.74 -0.10
CA GLU A 112 11.90 -8.22 -1.16
C GLU A 112 11.91 -6.69 -1.17
N ARG A 113 10.73 -6.06 -1.09
CA ARG A 113 10.61 -4.60 -1.10
C ARG A 113 11.18 -3.98 0.17
N GLU A 114 11.03 -4.63 1.33
CA GLU A 114 11.59 -4.19 2.61
C GLU A 114 13.13 -4.15 2.63
N GLN A 115 13.81 -4.74 1.64
CA GLN A 115 15.27 -4.62 1.49
C GLN A 115 15.72 -3.27 0.91
N VAL A 116 14.82 -2.54 0.25
CA VAL A 116 15.16 -1.33 -0.51
C VAL A 116 14.29 -0.11 -0.18
N VAL A 117 13.19 -0.29 0.53
CA VAL A 117 12.26 0.76 1.00
C VAL A 117 11.73 0.40 2.38
N ASP A 118 11.29 1.40 3.14
CA ASP A 118 10.55 1.18 4.37
C ASP A 118 9.05 1.14 4.12
N PHE A 119 8.33 0.51 5.04
CA PHE A 119 6.88 0.50 5.08
C PHE A 119 6.35 0.89 6.46
N SER A 120 5.18 1.51 6.49
CA SER A 120 4.36 1.56 7.69
C SER A 120 3.72 0.21 7.99
N SER A 121 3.03 0.07 9.12
CA SER A 121 2.02 -0.98 9.27
C SER A 121 1.01 -0.94 8.13
N ALA A 122 0.47 -2.13 7.76
CA ALA A 122 -0.51 -2.21 6.68
C ALA A 122 -1.77 -1.39 7.00
N TYR A 123 -2.21 -0.56 6.07
CA TYR A 123 -3.48 0.17 6.18
C TYR A 123 -4.66 -0.58 5.55
N TYR A 124 -4.39 -1.55 4.67
CA TYR A 124 -5.40 -2.33 3.97
C TYR A 124 -4.89 -3.72 3.57
N LYS A 125 -5.82 -4.65 3.33
CA LYS A 125 -5.52 -5.98 2.77
C LYS A 125 -6.59 -6.38 1.78
N SER A 126 -6.18 -6.79 0.57
CA SER A 126 -7.06 -7.18 -0.53
C SER A 126 -6.69 -8.52 -1.13
N ASN A 127 -7.67 -9.20 -1.73
CA ASN A 127 -7.42 -10.29 -2.66
C ASN A 127 -7.05 -9.73 -4.04
N GLN A 128 -6.44 -10.57 -4.88
CA GLN A 128 -6.28 -10.32 -6.32
C GLN A 128 -7.53 -10.73 -7.09
N ALA A 129 -7.82 -10.06 -8.18
CA ALA A 129 -8.96 -10.36 -9.03
C ALA A 129 -8.62 -10.24 -10.53
N ILE A 130 -9.36 -10.96 -11.35
CA ILE A 130 -9.20 -10.97 -12.81
C ILE A 130 -10.35 -10.21 -13.43
N VAL A 131 -10.06 -9.07 -14.05
CA VAL A 131 -11.00 -8.31 -14.88
C VAL A 131 -10.93 -8.83 -16.31
N THR A 132 -12.08 -9.06 -16.90
CA THR A 132 -12.27 -9.50 -18.28
C THR A 132 -13.47 -8.82 -18.91
N PHE A 133 -13.92 -9.25 -20.07
CA PHE A 133 -15.11 -8.71 -20.76
C PHE A 133 -16.05 -9.82 -21.23
N LYS A 134 -17.31 -9.51 -21.41
CA LYS A 134 -18.32 -10.44 -21.94
C LYS A 134 -17.91 -10.94 -23.32
N GLY A 135 -17.84 -12.27 -23.48
CA GLY A 135 -17.41 -12.92 -24.70
C GLY A 135 -15.90 -13.23 -24.77
N SER A 136 -15.13 -12.86 -23.76
CA SER A 136 -13.79 -13.40 -23.56
C SER A 136 -13.85 -14.91 -23.27
N LYS A 137 -12.87 -15.67 -23.70
CA LYS A 137 -12.80 -17.12 -23.43
C LYS A 137 -12.68 -17.46 -21.94
N ILE A 138 -12.35 -16.47 -21.09
CA ILE A 138 -12.28 -16.63 -19.65
C ILE A 138 -13.48 -16.02 -18.89
N ALA A 139 -14.50 -15.54 -19.61
CA ALA A 139 -15.65 -14.87 -18.99
C ALA A 139 -16.51 -15.77 -18.07
N SER A 140 -16.38 -17.09 -18.21
CA SER A 140 -17.20 -18.07 -17.45
C SER A 140 -16.34 -19.13 -16.73
N VAL A 141 -15.07 -18.88 -16.54
CA VAL A 141 -14.18 -19.74 -15.74
C VAL A 141 -14.67 -19.82 -14.29
N LYS A 142 -14.42 -20.97 -13.66
CA LYS A 142 -14.83 -21.20 -12.26
C LYS A 142 -13.67 -21.61 -11.37
N SER A 143 -12.50 -21.90 -11.99
CA SER A 143 -11.32 -22.37 -11.28
C SER A 143 -10.05 -21.87 -11.97
N ILE A 144 -8.93 -21.94 -11.24
CA ILE A 144 -7.58 -21.70 -11.80
C ILE A 144 -7.29 -22.71 -12.93
N ALA A 145 -7.73 -23.95 -12.78
CA ALA A 145 -7.55 -24.98 -13.82
C ALA A 145 -8.25 -24.60 -15.13
N ASP A 146 -9.42 -23.96 -15.08
CA ASP A 146 -10.13 -23.47 -16.27
C ASP A 146 -9.33 -22.37 -17.00
N LEU A 147 -8.67 -21.46 -16.25
CA LEU A 147 -7.81 -20.43 -16.84
C LEU A 147 -6.64 -21.04 -17.61
N VAL A 148 -6.00 -22.04 -16.99
CA VAL A 148 -4.88 -22.78 -17.62
C VAL A 148 -5.35 -23.52 -18.86
N ALA A 149 -6.49 -24.25 -18.78
CA ALA A 149 -7.07 -24.98 -19.92
C ALA A 149 -7.46 -24.05 -21.06
N ALA A 150 -7.99 -22.86 -20.75
CA ALA A 150 -8.30 -21.82 -21.72
C ALA A 150 -7.05 -21.15 -22.33
N LYS A 151 -5.85 -21.44 -21.83
CA LYS A 151 -4.61 -20.73 -22.20
C LYS A 151 -4.80 -19.23 -22.12
N ALA A 152 -5.29 -18.77 -20.96
CA ALA A 152 -5.61 -17.37 -20.72
C ALA A 152 -4.38 -16.49 -20.92
N LYS A 153 -4.53 -15.40 -21.66
CA LYS A 153 -3.52 -14.33 -21.77
C LYS A 153 -3.87 -13.27 -20.73
N LEU A 154 -3.18 -13.30 -19.62
CA LEU A 154 -3.39 -12.33 -18.52
C LEU A 154 -2.30 -11.27 -18.55
N GLY A 155 -2.68 -10.02 -18.25
CA GLY A 155 -1.79 -8.89 -18.11
C GLY A 155 -1.73 -8.40 -16.67
N ALA A 156 -0.59 -7.81 -16.29
CA ALA A 156 -0.40 -7.11 -15.01
C ALA A 156 0.66 -6.02 -15.16
N ALA A 157 0.67 -5.07 -14.24
CA ALA A 157 1.67 -4.02 -14.18
C ALA A 157 3.03 -4.58 -13.72
N VAL A 158 4.11 -4.03 -14.26
CA VAL A 158 5.49 -4.36 -13.88
C VAL A 158 5.70 -4.14 -12.37
N ALA A 159 6.50 -4.98 -11.75
CA ALA A 159 6.87 -4.93 -10.33
C ALA A 159 5.67 -4.98 -9.34
N SER A 160 4.48 -5.39 -9.80
CA SER A 160 3.29 -5.56 -8.96
C SER A 160 3.17 -6.98 -8.42
N THR A 161 2.58 -7.14 -7.23
CA THR A 161 2.20 -8.47 -6.71
C THR A 161 1.13 -9.15 -7.56
N SER A 162 0.39 -8.41 -8.39
CA SER A 162 -0.51 -8.96 -9.41
C SER A 162 0.26 -9.70 -10.50
N LEU A 163 1.43 -9.19 -10.92
CA LEU A 163 2.33 -9.88 -11.86
C LEU A 163 2.82 -11.19 -11.24
N ASP A 164 3.33 -11.13 -10.01
CA ASP A 164 3.83 -12.32 -9.31
C ASP A 164 2.71 -13.37 -9.14
N ALA A 165 1.49 -12.92 -8.88
CA ALA A 165 0.33 -13.79 -8.73
C ALA A 165 -0.04 -14.52 -10.05
N VAL A 166 0.06 -13.86 -11.21
CA VAL A 166 -0.14 -14.54 -12.50
C VAL A 166 0.86 -15.68 -12.67
N GLU A 167 2.11 -15.46 -12.30
CA GLU A 167 3.19 -16.43 -12.54
C GLU A 167 3.25 -17.51 -11.45
N SER A 168 3.16 -17.12 -10.18
CA SER A 168 3.37 -18.04 -9.05
C SER A 168 2.09 -18.75 -8.58
N VAL A 169 0.92 -18.06 -8.62
CA VAL A 169 -0.35 -18.64 -8.15
C VAL A 169 -1.10 -19.29 -9.31
N LEU A 170 -1.22 -18.58 -10.43
CA LEU A 170 -1.97 -19.09 -11.58
C LEU A 170 -1.14 -20.00 -12.50
N GLY A 171 0.19 -20.01 -12.38
CA GLY A 171 1.10 -20.80 -13.22
C GLY A 171 1.07 -20.40 -14.69
N LEU A 172 0.72 -19.15 -14.99
CA LEU A 172 0.62 -18.64 -16.36
C LEU A 172 1.72 -17.61 -16.63
N LYS A 173 2.09 -17.46 -17.90
CA LYS A 173 3.01 -16.39 -18.30
C LYS A 173 2.23 -15.09 -18.46
N ALA A 174 2.63 -14.06 -17.71
CA ALA A 174 2.02 -12.74 -17.78
C ALA A 174 2.45 -11.94 -19.02
N SER A 175 1.53 -11.12 -19.54
CA SER A 175 1.86 -9.97 -20.39
C SER A 175 2.13 -8.77 -19.47
N VAL A 176 3.37 -8.28 -19.49
CA VAL A 176 3.81 -7.20 -18.57
C VAL A 176 3.55 -5.85 -19.22
N PHE A 177 2.96 -4.92 -18.45
CA PHE A 177 2.66 -3.55 -18.85
C PHE A 177 3.33 -2.57 -17.88
N ASN A 178 3.57 -1.34 -18.33
CA ASN A 178 4.19 -0.31 -17.50
C ASN A 178 3.31 0.06 -16.29
N ASP A 179 1.99 0.03 -16.49
CA ASP A 179 0.99 0.39 -15.48
C ASP A 179 -0.36 -0.28 -15.78
N ASN A 180 -1.34 -0.09 -14.89
CA ASN A 180 -2.68 -0.61 -15.06
C ASN A 180 -3.42 0.06 -16.23
N ALA A 181 -3.16 1.33 -16.56
CA ALA A 181 -3.81 2.02 -17.67
C ALA A 181 -3.42 1.39 -19.00
N ALA A 182 -2.14 1.06 -19.20
CA ALA A 182 -1.65 0.36 -20.38
C ALA A 182 -2.24 -1.06 -20.47
N ALA A 183 -2.37 -1.78 -19.35
CA ALA A 183 -3.00 -3.09 -19.31
C ALA A 183 -4.49 -3.03 -19.67
N VAL A 184 -5.22 -2.01 -19.16
CA VAL A 184 -6.63 -1.75 -19.52
C VAL A 184 -6.77 -1.46 -21.01
N ALA A 185 -5.90 -0.63 -21.58
CA ALA A 185 -5.91 -0.36 -23.02
C ALA A 185 -5.72 -1.64 -23.85
N ALA A 186 -4.81 -2.52 -23.43
CA ALA A 186 -4.59 -3.82 -24.08
C ALA A 186 -5.81 -4.74 -23.97
N LEU A 187 -6.51 -4.74 -22.82
CA LEU A 187 -7.74 -5.50 -22.62
C LEU A 187 -8.87 -4.97 -23.52
N LYS A 188 -9.07 -3.65 -23.56
CA LYS A 188 -10.06 -2.99 -24.45
C LYS A 188 -9.81 -3.33 -25.93
N ASN A 189 -8.54 -3.42 -26.32
CA ASN A 189 -8.11 -3.82 -27.67
C ASN A 189 -8.11 -5.34 -27.92
N LYS A 190 -8.53 -6.15 -26.94
CA LYS A 190 -8.60 -7.62 -27.00
C LYS A 190 -7.23 -8.27 -27.31
N GLN A 191 -6.14 -7.63 -26.92
CA GLN A 191 -4.77 -8.15 -27.03
C GLN A 191 -4.47 -9.18 -25.94
N ILE A 192 -5.16 -9.02 -24.78
CA ILE A 192 -5.17 -9.95 -23.65
C ILE A 192 -6.61 -10.34 -23.32
N ASP A 193 -6.78 -11.45 -22.60
CA ASP A 193 -8.10 -11.97 -22.22
C ASP A 193 -8.59 -11.40 -20.88
N GLY A 194 -7.66 -10.96 -20.02
CA GLY A 194 -7.95 -10.36 -18.73
C GLY A 194 -6.73 -9.66 -18.13
N ILE A 195 -6.97 -8.83 -17.12
CA ILE A 195 -5.94 -8.21 -16.29
C ILE A 195 -6.10 -8.64 -14.83
N VAL A 196 -4.98 -8.77 -14.12
CA VAL A 196 -4.94 -9.06 -12.69
C VAL A 196 -4.61 -7.78 -11.96
N VAL A 197 -5.45 -7.45 -10.98
CA VAL A 197 -5.36 -6.24 -10.14
C VAL A 197 -5.96 -6.54 -8.77
N ASP A 198 -5.78 -5.64 -7.81
CA ASP A 198 -6.49 -5.71 -6.53
C ASP A 198 -8.00 -5.67 -6.70
N LEU A 199 -8.71 -6.39 -5.85
CA LEU A 199 -10.17 -6.55 -5.97
C LEU A 199 -10.94 -5.22 -6.03
N PRO A 200 -10.67 -4.17 -5.21
CA PRO A 200 -11.36 -2.89 -5.37
C PRO A 200 -11.11 -2.22 -6.72
N THR A 201 -9.89 -2.28 -7.23
CA THR A 201 -9.56 -1.82 -8.59
C THR A 201 -10.35 -2.61 -9.64
N ALA A 202 -10.48 -3.93 -9.47
CA ALA A 202 -11.21 -4.78 -10.40
C ALA A 202 -12.70 -4.38 -10.50
N PHE A 203 -13.34 -4.02 -9.39
CA PHE A 203 -14.72 -3.54 -9.41
C PHE A 203 -14.88 -2.25 -10.23
N TYR A 204 -14.00 -1.28 -10.01
CA TYR A 204 -14.02 -0.05 -10.80
C TYR A 204 -13.79 -0.32 -12.29
N LEU A 205 -12.73 -1.04 -12.62
CA LEU A 205 -12.37 -1.30 -14.02
C LEU A 205 -13.47 -2.07 -14.76
N SER A 206 -14.08 -3.06 -14.12
CA SER A 206 -15.15 -3.84 -14.74
C SER A 206 -16.44 -3.06 -14.91
N ALA A 207 -16.75 -2.12 -14.02
CA ALA A 207 -17.97 -1.33 -14.05
C ALA A 207 -17.89 -0.08 -14.94
N VAL A 208 -16.71 0.55 -15.02
CA VAL A 208 -16.53 1.88 -15.60
C VAL A 208 -15.60 1.88 -16.81
N GLU A 209 -14.44 1.22 -16.71
CA GLU A 209 -13.39 1.35 -17.72
C GLU A 209 -13.54 0.36 -18.88
N VAL A 210 -13.97 -0.87 -18.61
CA VAL A 210 -14.03 -1.94 -19.61
C VAL A 210 -15.46 -2.12 -20.09
N GLU A 211 -15.70 -1.87 -21.37
CA GLU A 211 -17.01 -2.07 -21.99
C GLU A 211 -17.46 -3.55 -21.84
N ASN A 212 -18.66 -3.77 -21.31
CA ASN A 212 -19.15 -5.09 -20.91
C ASN A 212 -18.17 -5.84 -20.00
N GLY A 213 -17.46 -5.09 -19.14
CA GLY A 213 -16.50 -5.62 -18.19
C GLY A 213 -17.17 -6.52 -17.15
N LEU A 214 -16.42 -7.49 -16.68
CA LEU A 214 -16.81 -8.36 -15.57
C LEU A 214 -15.57 -8.88 -14.84
N ILE A 215 -15.76 -9.30 -13.60
CA ILE A 215 -14.74 -9.96 -12.81
C ILE A 215 -14.91 -11.47 -13.02
N ALA A 216 -13.91 -12.11 -13.67
CA ALA A 216 -13.91 -13.56 -13.86
C ALA A 216 -13.84 -14.30 -12.52
N GLY A 217 -13.12 -13.74 -11.56
CA GLY A 217 -13.04 -14.21 -10.19
C GLY A 217 -11.94 -13.54 -9.40
N GLN A 218 -11.96 -13.76 -8.09
CA GLN A 218 -10.90 -13.36 -7.17
C GLN A 218 -10.15 -14.60 -6.65
N PHE A 219 -8.93 -14.42 -6.22
CA PHE A 219 -8.12 -15.45 -5.60
C PHE A 219 -7.18 -14.83 -4.56
N ARG A 220 -6.73 -15.64 -3.62
CA ARG A 220 -5.80 -15.18 -2.59
C ARG A 220 -4.40 -15.06 -3.18
N ASN A 221 -3.64 -14.11 -2.68
CA ASN A 221 -2.19 -14.10 -2.89
C ASN A 221 -1.55 -15.34 -2.27
N VAL A 222 -0.29 -15.61 -2.65
CA VAL A 222 0.49 -16.72 -2.06
C VAL A 222 0.47 -16.63 -0.54
N ASP A 223 0.18 -17.74 0.13
CA ASP A 223 0.10 -17.80 1.59
C ASP A 223 1.38 -17.26 2.24
N GLY A 224 1.23 -16.28 3.13
CA GLY A 224 2.30 -15.69 3.93
C GLY A 224 3.12 -14.58 3.25
N ALA A 225 3.00 -14.38 1.93
CA ALA A 225 3.73 -13.32 1.23
C ALA A 225 3.06 -11.94 1.30
N ASP A 226 1.74 -11.91 1.51
CA ASP A 226 0.96 -10.66 1.55
C ASP A 226 0.75 -10.19 3.00
N LYS A 227 1.58 -9.26 3.44
CA LYS A 227 1.45 -8.58 4.73
C LYS A 227 0.40 -7.45 4.70
N GLY A 228 -0.23 -7.20 3.54
CA GLY A 228 -1.14 -6.08 3.27
C GLY A 228 -0.43 -4.91 2.60
N ALA A 229 -1.18 -3.87 2.28
CA ALA A 229 -0.66 -2.63 1.71
C ALA A 229 -0.21 -1.67 2.80
N GLY A 230 1.03 -1.18 2.72
CA GLY A 230 1.63 -0.20 3.62
C GLY A 230 1.95 1.12 2.91
N LEU A 231 2.12 2.17 3.69
CA LEU A 231 2.68 3.42 3.18
C LEU A 231 4.17 3.20 2.93
N LEU A 232 4.62 3.47 1.69
CA LEU A 232 6.00 3.26 1.26
C LEU A 232 6.82 4.52 1.57
N LEU A 233 7.97 4.35 2.22
CA LEU A 233 8.92 5.42 2.54
C LEU A 233 10.30 5.12 1.95
N ALA A 234 11.18 6.10 1.94
CA ALA A 234 12.59 5.84 1.65
C ALA A 234 13.17 4.83 2.65
N ASN A 235 14.13 4.04 2.19
CA ASN A 235 14.85 3.13 3.10
C ASN A 235 15.51 3.91 4.25
N GLU A 236 15.40 3.41 5.48
CA GLU A 236 15.87 4.05 6.70
C GLU A 236 15.32 5.47 6.91
N SER A 237 14.07 5.70 6.51
CA SER A 237 13.43 7.01 6.67
C SER A 237 13.29 7.37 8.15
N PRO A 238 13.72 8.56 8.57
CA PRO A 238 13.65 8.99 9.96
C PRO A 238 12.22 9.16 10.49
N ILE A 239 11.21 9.15 9.59
CA ILE A 239 9.80 9.31 9.97
C ILE A 239 9.01 7.99 9.93
N THR A 240 9.63 6.86 9.52
CA THR A 240 8.93 5.56 9.40
C THR A 240 8.21 5.17 10.69
N ALA A 241 8.85 5.31 11.85
CA ALA A 241 8.25 4.99 13.13
C ALA A 241 7.01 5.86 13.45
N CYS A 242 7.07 7.15 13.13
CA CYS A 242 5.95 8.07 13.34
C CYS A 242 4.79 7.77 12.40
N VAL A 243 5.07 7.50 11.12
CA VAL A 243 4.04 7.14 10.14
C VAL A 243 3.39 5.81 10.52
N THR A 244 4.17 4.82 10.97
CA THR A 244 3.67 3.54 11.50
C THR A 244 2.74 3.77 12.69
N SER A 245 3.18 4.55 13.68
CA SER A 245 2.35 4.86 14.85
C SER A 245 1.04 5.58 14.49
N ALA A 246 1.07 6.45 13.47
CA ALA A 246 -0.14 7.11 12.98
C ALA A 246 -1.13 6.11 12.35
N VAL A 247 -0.66 5.18 11.51
CA VAL A 247 -1.50 4.11 10.91
C VAL A 247 -2.08 3.20 12.00
N ASP A 248 -1.26 2.83 13.00
CA ASP A 248 -1.71 1.98 14.12
C ASP A 248 -2.78 2.69 14.95
N ALA A 249 -2.60 3.98 15.26
CA ALA A 249 -3.59 4.77 15.96
C ALA A 249 -4.93 4.85 15.21
N LEU A 250 -4.91 5.03 13.86
CA LEU A 250 -6.10 5.03 13.03
C LEU A 250 -6.80 3.66 13.00
N ARG A 251 -6.04 2.57 13.11
CA ARG A 251 -6.59 1.23 13.21
C ARG A 251 -7.24 1.02 14.57
N ASP A 252 -6.54 1.37 15.64
CA ASP A 252 -6.98 1.13 17.03
C ASP A 252 -8.22 1.95 17.40
N ASN A 253 -8.35 3.18 16.87
CA ASN A 253 -9.52 4.03 17.10
C ASN A 253 -10.70 3.74 16.13
N GLY A 254 -10.53 2.82 15.16
CA GLY A 254 -11.55 2.42 14.19
C GLY A 254 -11.71 3.37 13.00
N GLU A 255 -10.89 4.41 12.86
CA GLU A 255 -10.98 5.38 11.76
C GLU A 255 -10.65 4.73 10.40
N LEU A 256 -9.64 3.81 10.35
CA LEU A 256 -9.36 3.03 9.13
C LEU A 256 -10.57 2.21 8.68
N ALA A 257 -11.25 1.51 9.61
CA ALA A 257 -12.43 0.72 9.29
C ALA A 257 -13.61 1.60 8.81
N ALA A 258 -13.75 2.80 9.36
CA ALA A 258 -14.78 3.76 8.92
C ALA A 258 -14.48 4.27 7.50
N ILE A 259 -13.22 4.60 7.18
CA ILE A 259 -12.80 5.02 5.84
C ILE A 259 -12.98 3.86 4.83
N GLU A 260 -12.60 2.63 5.20
CA GLU A 260 -12.82 1.44 4.37
C GLU A 260 -14.31 1.23 4.08
N THR A 261 -15.16 1.31 5.11
CA THR A 261 -16.61 1.20 4.95
C THR A 261 -17.16 2.27 4.00
N GLN A 262 -16.67 3.48 4.10
CA GLN A 262 -17.13 4.59 3.26
C GLN A 262 -16.79 4.39 1.78
N TRP A 263 -15.61 3.88 1.47
CA TRP A 263 -15.08 3.88 0.10
C TRP A 263 -15.05 2.51 -0.57
N LEU A 264 -14.96 1.41 0.19
CA LEU A 264 -14.71 0.06 -0.35
C LEU A 264 -15.85 -0.93 -0.16
N THR A 265 -16.98 -0.56 0.48
CA THR A 265 -18.10 -1.48 0.75
C THR A 265 -18.74 -2.09 -0.50
N ALA A 266 -18.64 -1.45 -1.66
CA ALA A 266 -19.13 -2.00 -2.93
C ALA A 266 -18.29 -3.19 -3.45
N SER A 267 -17.14 -3.50 -2.80
CA SER A 267 -16.14 -4.45 -3.29
C SER A 267 -16.32 -5.90 -2.78
N ALA A 268 -17.44 -6.24 -2.14
CA ALA A 268 -17.68 -7.57 -1.60
C ALA A 268 -18.58 -8.40 -2.54
N GLY A 269 -18.05 -9.36 -3.29
CA GLY A 269 -18.91 -10.32 -3.99
C GLY A 269 -18.40 -10.93 -5.29
N ALA A 270 -17.12 -10.83 -5.62
CA ALA A 270 -16.55 -11.56 -6.75
C ALA A 270 -16.44 -13.07 -6.44
N PRO A 271 -16.71 -13.98 -7.41
CA PRO A 271 -16.54 -15.42 -7.20
C PRO A 271 -15.07 -15.74 -6.88
N VAL A 272 -14.85 -16.69 -5.95
CA VAL A 272 -13.51 -17.18 -5.61
C VAL A 272 -13.12 -18.27 -6.60
N LEU A 273 -11.93 -18.16 -7.18
CA LEU A 273 -11.33 -19.20 -8.02
C LEU A 273 -10.42 -20.08 -7.14
N GLU A 274 -10.67 -21.37 -7.13
CA GLU A 274 -9.91 -22.40 -6.42
C GLU A 274 -9.16 -23.32 -7.39
#